data_fa96d2611f3629f3e8666130750961a3
#
_entry.id   fa96d2611f3629f3e8666130750961a3
#
_cell.length_a   1.000
_cell.length_b   1.000
_cell.length_c   1.000
_cell.angle_alpha   90.00
_cell.angle_beta   90.00
_cell.angle_gamma   90.00
#
_symmetry.space_group_name_H-M   'P 1'
#
loop_
_entity.id
_entity.type
_entity.pdbx_description
1 polymer ?
#
loop_
_entity_poly.entity_id
_entity_poly.type
_entity_poly.pdbx_seq_one_letter_code
_entity_poly.pdbx_strand_id
1 'polypeptide(L)'
;MANDVPEHGPYSSKLQVPEALTFDDVLLRPKESRVEPDDADLTSRVSKSVEVSVPIISAAMDTVTESEMAVAMARHGGLGVLHRNMNVDEMVEEIHRVKSADDLIIPTDSVVTADPEMTVREVDEMMVREGVGGAPVVNTRGEVLGIISSTDIRPHLEVNEDDPVTEAMTDEVITAPEDIDARDAFDLMYEHKIERVPVVDDENLLVGLVTMQGILQRREYSEAVRDDDGRLRCGVAVGPFETERAEAADEAGADILFIDCAHAHNLNVIDGAREIKESVDADVVVGNIGTREAAEDLVDFADGIKVGIGPGSICTTRVVSGSGMPQITAVSQVADVASQHDVPVIADGGIRYSGDAIKSIAAGADAVMLGSYFAGTEEAPGRVVTMNGKKYKQYRGMGSVGAMKSGDGDRYLKDEPQDEDEYVPEGVEAATPYKGTLESELHQLAGGMQSGMGYVGGGTIPEFKDRSEFVRVSAAGQAESHAHDVVITDEAPNYSPADE
;
A
#
# COMPACT_ATOMS: atom_id res chain seq x y z
N MET A 1 -3.93 46.89 48.42
CA MET A 1 -3.44 45.99 47.37
C MET A 1 -4.51 44.92 47.25
N ALA A 2 -5.37 45.02 46.26
CA ALA A 2 -6.33 43.97 45.93
C ALA A 2 -5.54 42.78 45.38
N ASN A 3 -5.64 41.61 46.03
CA ASN A 3 -5.14 40.37 45.48
C ASN A 3 -5.97 40.09 44.24
N ASP A 4 -5.35 40.26 43.05
CA ASP A 4 -5.84 39.67 41.80
C ASP A 4 -5.80 38.13 41.99
N VAL A 5 -6.89 37.57 42.46
CA VAL A 5 -7.11 36.13 42.33
C VAL A 5 -7.39 35.90 40.85
N PRO A 6 -6.62 35.10 40.12
CA PRO A 6 -6.92 34.82 38.74
C PRO A 6 -8.36 34.30 38.63
N GLU A 7 -9.14 34.83 37.68
CA GLU A 7 -10.57 34.52 37.46
C GLU A 7 -10.78 33.01 37.25
N HIS A 8 -9.70 32.29 36.87
CA HIS A 8 -9.63 30.83 36.78
C HIS A 8 -8.35 30.28 37.42
N GLY A 9 -8.48 29.29 38.26
CA GLY A 9 -7.37 28.54 38.85
C GLY A 9 -6.66 27.65 37.78
N PRO A 10 -5.49 27.06 38.10
CA PRO A 10 -4.68 26.31 37.16
C PRO A 10 -5.36 25.06 36.57
N TYR A 11 -6.40 24.55 37.19
CA TYR A 11 -7.18 23.40 36.69
C TYR A 11 -8.42 23.83 35.90
N SER A 12 -9.14 24.88 36.33
CA SER A 12 -10.33 25.38 35.61
C SER A 12 -9.95 26.03 34.25
N SER A 13 -8.78 26.62 34.13
CA SER A 13 -8.29 27.12 32.84
C SER A 13 -8.10 26.03 31.77
N LYS A 14 -7.85 24.79 32.17
CA LYS A 14 -7.75 23.64 31.25
C LYS A 14 -9.08 23.27 30.58
N LEU A 15 -10.21 23.79 31.09
CA LEU A 15 -11.55 23.58 30.53
C LEU A 15 -11.92 24.61 29.46
N GLN A 16 -11.03 25.60 29.20
CA GLN A 16 -11.15 26.51 28.07
C GLN A 16 -10.53 25.84 26.83
N VAL A 17 -11.23 24.81 26.31
CA VAL A 17 -10.74 23.98 25.21
C VAL A 17 -11.21 24.52 23.86
N PRO A 18 -10.36 24.53 22.82
CA PRO A 18 -10.79 24.79 21.46
C PRO A 18 -11.68 23.66 20.96
N GLU A 19 -12.56 23.97 20.03
CA GLU A 19 -13.31 22.95 19.30
C GLU A 19 -12.39 22.25 18.31
N ALA A 20 -12.47 20.93 18.22
CA ALA A 20 -11.74 20.12 17.25
C ALA A 20 -12.74 19.27 16.43
N LEU A 21 -12.53 19.20 15.12
CA LEU A 21 -13.47 18.67 14.14
C LEU A 21 -12.97 17.35 13.55
N THR A 22 -13.91 16.44 13.29
CA THR A 22 -13.69 15.20 12.53
C THR A 22 -14.50 15.20 11.24
N PHE A 23 -14.50 14.10 10.50
CA PHE A 23 -15.14 13.99 9.17
C PHE A 23 -16.65 14.29 9.21
N ASP A 24 -17.35 13.83 10.25
CA ASP A 24 -18.80 14.01 10.36
C ASP A 24 -19.22 15.43 10.78
N ASP A 25 -18.27 16.25 11.23
CA ASP A 25 -18.56 17.63 11.65
C ASP A 25 -18.55 18.63 10.48
N VAL A 26 -18.04 18.24 9.32
CA VAL A 26 -17.83 19.15 8.19
C VAL A 26 -18.25 18.54 6.85
N LEU A 27 -18.65 19.43 5.92
CA LEU A 27 -18.80 19.14 4.48
C LEU A 27 -17.98 20.13 3.67
N LEU A 28 -17.58 19.72 2.47
CA LEU A 28 -16.98 20.62 1.49
C LEU A 28 -18.07 21.49 0.87
N ARG A 29 -17.82 22.80 0.79
CA ARG A 29 -18.73 23.75 0.16
C ARG A 29 -18.60 23.67 -1.36
N PRO A 30 -19.69 23.34 -2.09
CA PRO A 30 -19.67 23.36 -3.55
C PRO A 30 -19.36 24.76 -4.10
N LYS A 31 -18.59 24.82 -5.19
CA LYS A 31 -18.21 26.04 -5.87
C LYS A 31 -18.49 25.98 -7.37
N GLU A 32 -18.39 27.11 -8.05
CA GLU A 32 -18.41 27.12 -9.51
C GLU A 32 -17.24 26.28 -10.04
N SER A 33 -17.55 25.32 -10.92
CA SER A 33 -16.61 24.35 -11.48
C SER A 33 -16.70 24.30 -13.01
N ARG A 34 -15.58 23.95 -13.63
CA ARG A 34 -15.47 23.49 -15.03
C ARG A 34 -14.73 22.17 -15.11
N VAL A 35 -14.50 21.52 -13.95
CA VAL A 35 -13.81 20.23 -13.83
C VAL A 35 -14.87 19.15 -13.80
N GLU A 36 -14.88 18.31 -14.82
CA GLU A 36 -15.64 17.06 -14.78
C GLU A 36 -14.88 16.04 -13.91
N PRO A 37 -15.57 15.13 -13.21
CA PRO A 37 -14.89 14.15 -12.35
C PRO A 37 -13.79 13.36 -13.07
N ASP A 38 -14.02 12.92 -14.30
CA ASP A 38 -13.07 12.12 -15.10
C ASP A 38 -11.83 12.91 -15.55
N ASP A 39 -11.89 14.26 -15.51
CA ASP A 39 -10.76 15.15 -15.84
C ASP A 39 -9.92 15.53 -14.60
N ALA A 40 -10.35 15.13 -13.41
CA ALA A 40 -9.62 15.42 -12.17
C ALA A 40 -8.42 14.50 -12.00
N ASP A 41 -7.23 15.10 -11.87
CA ASP A 41 -5.96 14.42 -11.64
C ASP A 41 -5.71 14.23 -10.14
N LEU A 42 -5.63 12.96 -9.72
CA LEU A 42 -5.40 12.56 -8.34
C LEU A 42 -3.91 12.42 -7.99
N THR A 43 -3.01 12.65 -8.95
CA THR A 43 -1.56 12.56 -8.72
C THR A 43 -1.13 13.41 -7.52
N SER A 44 -0.40 12.78 -6.61
CA SER A 44 0.06 13.42 -5.37
C SER A 44 1.32 12.75 -4.82
N ARG A 45 1.87 13.29 -3.73
CA ARG A 45 3.09 12.77 -3.10
C ARG A 45 2.79 12.05 -1.79
N VAL A 46 3.56 10.99 -1.54
CA VAL A 46 3.57 10.26 -0.26
C VAL A 46 4.76 10.69 0.60
N SER A 47 5.87 10.97 -0.06
CA SER A 47 7.10 11.48 0.54
C SER A 47 7.74 12.53 -0.39
N LYS A 48 8.89 13.07 -0.02
CA LYS A 48 9.58 14.09 -0.84
C LYS A 48 9.93 13.58 -2.23
N SER A 49 10.28 12.29 -2.37
CA SER A 49 10.74 11.70 -3.63
C SER A 49 9.72 10.75 -4.28
N VAL A 50 8.67 10.32 -3.57
CA VAL A 50 7.72 9.34 -4.09
C VAL A 50 6.36 9.96 -4.38
N GLU A 51 6.00 9.91 -5.67
CA GLU A 51 4.71 10.31 -6.21
C GLU A 51 3.85 9.08 -6.49
N VAL A 52 2.53 9.23 -6.37
CA VAL A 52 1.51 8.21 -6.63
C VAL A 52 0.44 8.79 -7.55
N SER A 53 -0.09 7.98 -8.47
CA SER A 53 -1.17 8.40 -9.38
C SER A 53 -2.51 8.52 -8.65
N VAL A 54 -2.68 7.77 -7.55
CA VAL A 54 -3.86 7.82 -6.67
C VAL A 54 -3.38 7.99 -5.23
N PRO A 55 -3.77 9.04 -4.49
CA PRO A 55 -3.21 9.38 -3.18
C PRO A 55 -3.74 8.49 -2.05
N ILE A 56 -3.70 7.18 -2.27
CA ILE A 56 -4.27 6.16 -1.40
C ILE A 56 -3.18 5.14 -1.03
N ILE A 57 -3.08 4.85 0.26
CA ILE A 57 -2.06 3.97 0.84
C ILE A 57 -2.78 2.86 1.63
N SER A 58 -2.39 1.59 1.46
CA SER A 58 -2.83 0.53 2.36
C SER A 58 -1.98 0.48 3.62
N ALA A 59 -2.65 0.35 4.78
CA ALA A 59 -2.01 0.50 6.08
C ALA A 59 -1.11 -0.70 6.44
N ALA A 60 -0.02 -0.41 7.16
CA ALA A 60 0.94 -1.37 7.68
C ALA A 60 0.35 -2.22 8.81
N MET A 61 -0.55 -3.13 8.47
CA MET A 61 -1.24 -4.00 9.43
C MET A 61 -1.21 -5.45 8.92
N ASP A 62 -0.95 -6.39 9.81
CA ASP A 62 -0.77 -7.81 9.50
C ASP A 62 -2.04 -8.55 9.00
N THR A 63 -3.16 -7.84 8.93
CA THR A 63 -4.42 -8.28 8.31
C THR A 63 -4.84 -7.40 7.13
N VAL A 64 -3.94 -6.52 6.66
CA VAL A 64 -4.22 -5.58 5.55
C VAL A 64 -3.18 -5.67 4.44
N THR A 65 -1.87 -5.51 4.76
CA THR A 65 -0.84 -5.34 3.73
C THR A 65 0.35 -6.29 3.91
N GLU A 66 0.40 -7.29 3.04
CA GLU A 66 1.58 -8.06 2.67
C GLU A 66 1.85 -7.86 1.17
N SER A 67 2.77 -8.62 0.55
CA SER A 67 3.19 -8.41 -0.84
C SER A 67 2.04 -8.43 -1.84
N GLU A 68 1.05 -9.30 -1.69
CA GLU A 68 -0.11 -9.39 -2.61
C GLU A 68 -0.89 -8.06 -2.67
N MET A 69 -1.20 -7.50 -1.50
CA MET A 69 -1.84 -6.19 -1.39
C MET A 69 -0.92 -5.06 -1.89
N ALA A 70 0.37 -5.09 -1.56
CA ALA A 70 1.30 -4.05 -1.97
C ALA A 70 1.49 -4.01 -3.49
N VAL A 71 1.59 -5.18 -4.14
CA VAL A 71 1.61 -5.31 -5.61
C VAL A 71 0.34 -4.75 -6.24
N ALA A 72 -0.82 -5.15 -5.74
CA ALA A 72 -2.11 -4.67 -6.26
C ALA A 72 -2.25 -3.15 -6.09
N MET A 73 -1.90 -2.60 -4.93
CA MET A 73 -1.90 -1.15 -4.69
C MET A 73 -1.01 -0.40 -5.68
N ALA A 74 0.25 -0.83 -5.85
CA ALA A 74 1.20 -0.18 -6.75
C ALA A 74 0.76 -0.27 -8.21
N ARG A 75 0.21 -1.40 -8.67
CA ARG A 75 -0.34 -1.57 -10.02
C ARG A 75 -1.47 -0.60 -10.32
N HIS A 76 -2.31 -0.31 -9.34
CA HIS A 76 -3.46 0.59 -9.50
C HIS A 76 -3.17 2.03 -9.04
N GLY A 77 -1.90 2.44 -9.01
CA GLY A 77 -1.49 3.83 -8.81
C GLY A 77 -1.39 4.29 -7.37
N GLY A 78 -1.64 3.42 -6.38
CA GLY A 78 -1.47 3.69 -4.95
C GLY A 78 -0.15 3.15 -4.39
N LEU A 79 -0.05 3.03 -3.06
CA LEU A 79 1.13 2.47 -2.38
C LEU A 79 0.71 1.49 -1.29
N GLY A 80 1.33 0.31 -1.25
CA GLY A 80 1.21 -0.61 -0.14
C GLY A 80 2.34 -0.43 0.88
N VAL A 81 2.01 -0.48 2.18
CA VAL A 81 3.01 -0.44 3.25
C VAL A 81 3.01 -1.78 3.97
N LEU A 82 4.09 -2.53 3.80
CA LEU A 82 4.31 -3.83 4.45
C LEU A 82 4.39 -3.64 5.97
N HIS A 83 3.74 -4.52 6.71
CA HIS A 83 3.73 -4.45 8.17
C HIS A 83 5.03 -4.98 8.79
N ARG A 84 5.29 -4.63 10.05
CA ARG A 84 6.50 -5.05 10.77
C ARG A 84 6.32 -6.29 11.66
N ASN A 85 5.12 -6.88 11.67
CA ASN A 85 4.79 -8.05 12.50
C ASN A 85 5.28 -9.35 11.84
N MET A 86 6.52 -9.36 11.41
CA MET A 86 7.25 -10.46 10.77
C MET A 86 8.75 -10.30 11.09
N ASN A 87 9.55 -11.36 10.98
CA ASN A 87 10.99 -11.25 11.16
C ASN A 87 11.67 -10.54 9.96
N VAL A 88 12.96 -10.21 10.07
CA VAL A 88 13.69 -9.46 9.05
C VAL A 88 13.78 -10.24 7.73
N ASP A 89 14.03 -11.54 7.79
CA ASP A 89 14.15 -12.38 6.58
C ASP A 89 12.81 -12.45 5.83
N GLU A 90 11.70 -12.63 6.54
CA GLU A 90 10.34 -12.59 5.96
C GLU A 90 10.03 -11.22 5.33
N MET A 91 10.41 -10.13 5.99
CA MET A 91 10.23 -8.77 5.46
C MET A 91 11.01 -8.58 4.14
N VAL A 92 12.27 -9.01 4.10
CA VAL A 92 13.10 -8.95 2.88
C VAL A 92 12.46 -9.77 1.75
N GLU A 93 11.94 -10.97 2.05
CA GLU A 93 11.21 -11.78 1.07
C GLU A 93 9.96 -11.07 0.54
N GLU A 94 9.17 -10.44 1.42
CA GLU A 94 7.98 -9.68 1.01
C GLU A 94 8.34 -8.48 0.11
N ILE A 95 9.41 -7.73 0.43
CA ILE A 95 9.92 -6.66 -0.40
C ILE A 95 10.33 -7.20 -1.79
N HIS A 96 11.12 -8.27 -1.84
CA HIS A 96 11.56 -8.88 -3.10
C HIS A 96 10.37 -9.35 -3.94
N ARG A 97 9.31 -9.92 -3.34
CA ARG A 97 8.08 -10.29 -4.06
C ARG A 97 7.42 -9.09 -4.71
N VAL A 98 7.38 -7.94 -4.04
CA VAL A 98 6.82 -6.71 -4.62
C VAL A 98 7.70 -6.22 -5.76
N LYS A 99 9.01 -6.13 -5.53
CA LYS A 99 9.97 -5.59 -6.51
C LYS A 99 10.04 -6.42 -7.77
N SER A 100 9.91 -7.74 -7.68
CA SER A 100 9.97 -8.67 -8.83
C SER A 100 8.62 -8.94 -9.50
N ALA A 101 7.50 -8.50 -8.92
CA ALA A 101 6.16 -8.87 -9.39
C ALA A 101 5.87 -8.48 -10.85
N ASP A 102 6.50 -7.40 -11.33
CA ASP A 102 6.35 -6.90 -12.70
C ASP A 102 7.70 -6.82 -13.44
N ASP A 103 8.69 -7.61 -13.06
CA ASP A 103 9.96 -7.62 -13.76
C ASP A 103 9.74 -7.96 -15.23
N LEU A 104 10.38 -7.19 -16.12
CA LEU A 104 10.33 -7.47 -17.54
C LEU A 104 11.04 -8.79 -17.85
N ILE A 105 12.18 -8.98 -17.19
CA ILE A 105 13.02 -10.17 -17.32
C ILE A 105 12.84 -11.02 -16.06
N ILE A 106 12.21 -12.17 -16.19
CA ILE A 106 12.15 -13.18 -15.13
C ILE A 106 13.58 -13.70 -14.92
N PRO A 107 14.19 -13.53 -13.74
CA PRO A 107 15.59 -13.91 -13.52
C PRO A 107 15.78 -15.44 -13.56
N THR A 108 16.98 -15.89 -13.89
CA THR A 108 17.30 -17.30 -14.17
C THR A 108 16.93 -18.27 -13.06
N ASP A 109 17.04 -17.87 -11.79
CA ASP A 109 16.69 -18.67 -10.62
C ASP A 109 15.16 -18.92 -10.49
N SER A 110 14.36 -18.07 -11.16
CA SER A 110 12.89 -18.17 -11.24
C SER A 110 12.38 -18.73 -12.58
N VAL A 111 13.30 -18.93 -13.58
CA VAL A 111 12.93 -19.50 -14.87
C VAL A 111 12.90 -21.03 -14.79
N VAL A 112 11.76 -21.62 -15.14
CA VAL A 112 11.66 -23.07 -15.33
C VAL A 112 12.40 -23.44 -16.61
N THR A 113 13.46 -24.26 -16.50
CA THR A 113 14.29 -24.73 -17.62
C THR A 113 14.21 -26.23 -17.78
N ALA A 114 14.38 -26.73 -19.02
CA ALA A 114 14.47 -28.16 -19.32
C ALA A 114 15.93 -28.56 -19.59
N ASP A 115 16.32 -29.74 -19.10
CA ASP A 115 17.59 -30.35 -19.44
C ASP A 115 17.48 -31.06 -20.81
N PRO A 116 18.47 -30.96 -21.72
CA PRO A 116 18.43 -31.60 -23.04
C PRO A 116 18.33 -33.14 -23.00
N GLU A 117 18.64 -33.77 -21.87
CA GLU A 117 18.49 -35.23 -21.67
C GLU A 117 17.10 -35.65 -21.23
N MET A 118 16.22 -34.71 -20.85
CA MET A 118 14.84 -35.01 -20.48
C MET A 118 14.04 -35.51 -21.69
N THR A 119 13.09 -36.41 -21.44
CA THR A 119 12.11 -36.82 -22.44
C THR A 119 10.99 -35.79 -22.58
N VAL A 120 10.29 -35.82 -23.71
CA VAL A 120 9.13 -34.94 -23.97
C VAL A 120 8.07 -35.09 -22.87
N ARG A 121 7.81 -36.31 -22.36
CA ARG A 121 6.92 -36.60 -21.25
C ARG A 121 7.37 -35.91 -19.97
N GLU A 122 8.64 -36.04 -19.59
CA GLU A 122 9.18 -35.42 -18.37
C GLU A 122 9.09 -33.91 -18.41
N VAL A 123 9.31 -33.30 -19.57
CA VAL A 123 9.17 -31.86 -19.75
C VAL A 123 7.71 -31.42 -19.69
N ASP A 124 6.76 -32.18 -20.28
CA ASP A 124 5.33 -31.88 -20.16
C ASP A 124 4.86 -31.94 -18.71
N GLU A 125 5.23 -33.00 -17.97
CA GLU A 125 4.90 -33.13 -16.54
C GLU A 125 5.50 -32.01 -15.69
N MET A 126 6.74 -31.59 -16.00
CA MET A 126 7.40 -30.43 -15.36
C MET A 126 6.63 -29.15 -15.65
N MET A 127 6.32 -28.85 -16.91
CA MET A 127 5.62 -27.63 -17.30
C MET A 127 4.21 -27.55 -16.67
N VAL A 128 3.49 -28.67 -16.62
CA VAL A 128 2.17 -28.75 -15.95
C VAL A 128 2.29 -28.49 -14.45
N ARG A 129 3.27 -29.11 -13.79
CA ARG A 129 3.51 -28.95 -12.34
C ARG A 129 3.85 -27.51 -11.98
N GLU A 130 4.73 -26.86 -12.76
CA GLU A 130 5.18 -25.49 -12.55
C GLU A 130 4.22 -24.44 -13.15
N GLY A 131 3.17 -24.87 -13.86
CA GLY A 131 2.16 -23.97 -14.44
C GLY A 131 2.67 -23.09 -15.59
N VAL A 132 3.72 -23.53 -16.32
CA VAL A 132 4.32 -22.77 -17.43
C VAL A 132 3.93 -23.36 -18.77
N GLY A 133 3.76 -22.49 -19.79
CA GLY A 133 3.40 -22.91 -21.14
C GLY A 133 4.60 -23.13 -22.07
N GLY A 134 5.84 -23.05 -21.58
CA GLY A 134 7.08 -23.29 -22.31
C GLY A 134 8.30 -22.98 -21.46
N ALA A 135 9.45 -23.56 -21.84
CA ALA A 135 10.69 -23.46 -21.09
C ALA A 135 11.91 -23.38 -22.02
N PRO A 136 12.95 -22.61 -21.71
CA PRO A 136 14.25 -22.72 -22.35
C PRO A 136 14.86 -24.10 -22.07
N VAL A 137 15.52 -24.68 -23.09
CA VAL A 137 16.33 -25.91 -22.95
C VAL A 137 17.78 -25.47 -22.78
N VAL A 138 18.37 -25.78 -21.62
CA VAL A 138 19.72 -25.32 -21.29
C VAL A 138 20.62 -26.51 -20.93
N ASN A 139 21.91 -26.43 -21.31
CA ASN A 139 22.86 -27.45 -20.90
C ASN A 139 23.36 -27.22 -19.47
N THR A 140 24.23 -28.12 -19.00
CA THR A 140 24.82 -28.08 -17.65
C THR A 140 25.66 -26.83 -17.35
N ARG A 141 26.01 -26.03 -18.38
CA ARG A 141 26.73 -24.74 -18.23
C ARG A 141 25.77 -23.54 -18.23
N GLY A 142 24.47 -23.76 -18.46
CA GLY A 142 23.51 -22.68 -18.59
C GLY A 142 23.37 -22.10 -20.00
N GLU A 143 24.06 -22.67 -21.03
CA GLU A 143 23.92 -22.21 -22.40
C GLU A 143 22.56 -22.60 -22.97
N VAL A 144 21.88 -21.66 -23.63
CA VAL A 144 20.60 -21.89 -24.29
C VAL A 144 20.78 -22.71 -25.55
N LEU A 145 20.19 -23.90 -25.60
CA LEU A 145 20.23 -24.83 -26.73
C LEU A 145 18.96 -24.79 -27.58
N GLY A 146 17.84 -24.45 -26.97
CA GLY A 146 16.53 -24.47 -27.60
C GLY A 146 15.49 -23.83 -26.72
N ILE A 147 14.27 -23.77 -27.23
CA ILE A 147 13.07 -23.45 -26.46
C ILE A 147 11.98 -24.46 -26.79
N ILE A 148 11.22 -24.90 -25.78
CA ILE A 148 10.14 -25.86 -25.92
C ILE A 148 8.84 -25.25 -25.42
N SER A 149 7.74 -25.48 -26.13
CA SER A 149 6.40 -25.04 -25.72
C SER A 149 5.42 -26.20 -25.73
N SER A 150 4.25 -26.01 -25.07
CA SER A 150 3.18 -27.01 -25.08
C SER A 150 2.68 -27.32 -26.50
N THR A 151 2.86 -26.40 -27.46
CA THR A 151 2.50 -26.64 -28.88
C THR A 151 3.48 -27.60 -29.56
N ASP A 152 4.76 -27.50 -29.21
CA ASP A 152 5.80 -28.37 -29.73
C ASP A 152 5.72 -29.79 -29.14
N ILE A 153 5.36 -29.90 -27.87
CA ILE A 153 5.21 -31.17 -27.13
C ILE A 153 4.04 -32.00 -27.64
N ARG A 154 2.88 -31.41 -27.89
CA ARG A 154 1.63 -32.15 -28.22
C ARG A 154 1.76 -33.19 -29.32
N PRO A 155 2.39 -32.94 -30.49
CA PRO A 155 2.55 -33.97 -31.52
C PRO A 155 3.40 -35.16 -31.07
N HIS A 156 4.44 -34.91 -30.27
CA HIS A 156 5.35 -35.94 -29.77
C HIS A 156 4.70 -36.82 -28.70
N LEU A 157 3.85 -36.29 -27.83
CA LEU A 157 3.07 -37.08 -26.86
C LEU A 157 2.15 -38.10 -27.54
N GLU A 158 1.63 -37.81 -28.72
CA GLU A 158 0.76 -38.69 -29.49
C GLU A 158 1.54 -39.79 -30.26
N VAL A 159 2.81 -39.55 -30.58
CA VAL A 159 3.61 -40.43 -31.45
C VAL A 159 4.64 -41.21 -30.63
N ASN A 160 5.47 -40.52 -29.85
CA ASN A 160 6.51 -41.11 -29.02
C ASN A 160 6.92 -40.17 -27.88
N GLU A 161 6.30 -40.32 -26.73
CA GLU A 161 6.50 -39.48 -25.55
C GLU A 161 7.86 -39.67 -24.86
N ASP A 162 8.61 -40.70 -25.22
CA ASP A 162 9.94 -41.02 -24.72
C ASP A 162 11.05 -40.41 -25.58
N ASP A 163 10.70 -39.66 -26.65
CA ASP A 163 11.72 -38.93 -27.46
C ASP A 163 12.42 -37.88 -26.57
N PRO A 164 13.74 -37.65 -26.78
CA PRO A 164 14.43 -36.57 -26.08
C PRO A 164 13.86 -35.22 -26.48
N VAL A 165 13.83 -34.26 -25.53
CA VAL A 165 13.26 -32.90 -25.73
C VAL A 165 13.92 -32.18 -26.91
N THR A 166 15.17 -32.51 -27.20
CA THR A 166 15.95 -31.96 -28.33
C THR A 166 15.38 -32.30 -29.71
N GLU A 167 14.53 -33.32 -29.85
CA GLU A 167 13.83 -33.62 -31.10
C GLU A 167 12.52 -32.82 -31.26
N ALA A 168 11.99 -32.29 -30.17
CA ALA A 168 10.76 -31.51 -30.15
C ALA A 168 10.96 -30.00 -30.02
N MET A 169 12.09 -29.56 -29.44
CA MET A 169 12.37 -28.15 -29.24
C MET A 169 12.64 -27.41 -30.55
N THR A 170 12.47 -26.09 -30.51
CA THR A 170 12.97 -25.15 -31.51
C THR A 170 14.43 -24.86 -31.18
N ASP A 171 15.35 -25.19 -32.10
CA ASP A 171 16.82 -25.04 -31.95
C ASP A 171 17.37 -23.69 -32.48
N GLU A 172 16.68 -23.04 -33.42
CA GLU A 172 16.96 -21.69 -33.86
C GLU A 172 16.26 -20.68 -32.92
N VAL A 173 16.81 -20.46 -31.71
CA VAL A 173 16.19 -19.63 -30.68
C VAL A 173 16.43 -18.16 -30.97
N ILE A 174 15.35 -17.37 -30.96
CA ILE A 174 15.43 -15.92 -30.90
C ILE A 174 15.70 -15.53 -29.44
N THR A 175 16.83 -14.88 -29.21
CA THR A 175 17.26 -14.42 -27.88
C THR A 175 17.31 -12.90 -27.81
N ALA A 176 17.37 -12.35 -26.63
CA ALA A 176 17.51 -10.92 -26.35
C ALA A 176 18.72 -10.66 -25.44
N PRO A 177 19.34 -9.47 -25.51
CA PRO A 177 20.38 -9.07 -24.58
C PRO A 177 19.79 -8.66 -23.22
N GLU A 178 20.63 -8.57 -22.17
CA GLU A 178 20.23 -8.23 -20.80
C GLU A 178 19.58 -6.84 -20.66
N ASP A 179 19.94 -5.90 -21.54
CA ASP A 179 19.46 -4.52 -21.52
C ASP A 179 18.23 -4.28 -22.41
N ILE A 180 17.54 -5.35 -22.85
CA ILE A 180 16.35 -5.22 -23.70
C ILE A 180 15.24 -4.47 -22.97
N ASP A 181 14.66 -3.46 -23.62
CA ASP A 181 13.47 -2.79 -23.07
C ASP A 181 12.16 -3.48 -23.48
N ALA A 182 11.06 -3.09 -22.81
CA ALA A 182 9.75 -3.71 -23.03
C ALA A 182 9.19 -3.48 -24.44
N ARG A 183 9.57 -2.39 -25.12
CA ARG A 183 9.13 -2.09 -26.48
C ARG A 183 9.87 -2.95 -27.49
N ASP A 184 11.17 -3.02 -27.37
CA ASP A 184 12.04 -3.82 -28.25
C ASP A 184 11.72 -5.30 -28.09
N ALA A 185 11.47 -5.76 -26.85
CA ALA A 185 11.02 -7.13 -26.57
C ALA A 185 9.65 -7.42 -27.22
N PHE A 186 8.71 -6.48 -27.12
CA PHE A 186 7.40 -6.62 -27.79
C PHE A 186 7.54 -6.69 -29.31
N ASP A 187 8.32 -5.79 -29.91
CA ASP A 187 8.52 -5.73 -31.38
C ASP A 187 9.19 -7.01 -31.85
N LEU A 188 10.19 -7.52 -31.13
CA LEU A 188 10.87 -8.80 -31.41
C LEU A 188 9.87 -9.98 -31.37
N MET A 189 9.06 -10.06 -30.32
CA MET A 189 8.06 -11.13 -30.16
C MET A 189 6.97 -11.06 -31.24
N TYR A 190 6.53 -9.84 -31.59
CA TYR A 190 5.52 -9.62 -32.62
C TYR A 190 6.01 -9.99 -34.03
N GLU A 191 7.25 -9.59 -34.38
CA GLU A 191 7.88 -9.90 -35.67
C GLU A 191 8.03 -11.42 -35.87
N HIS A 192 8.53 -12.11 -34.85
CA HIS A 192 8.79 -13.55 -34.89
C HIS A 192 7.60 -14.42 -34.50
N LYS A 193 6.48 -13.82 -34.04
CA LYS A 193 5.26 -14.51 -33.56
C LYS A 193 5.52 -15.51 -32.43
N ILE A 194 6.36 -15.10 -31.48
CA ILE A 194 6.73 -15.89 -30.31
C ILE A 194 6.22 -15.22 -29.04
N GLU A 195 5.99 -16.02 -27.99
CA GLU A 195 5.44 -15.55 -26.70
C GLU A 195 6.49 -15.48 -25.59
N ARG A 196 7.69 -15.99 -25.86
CA ARG A 196 8.78 -16.08 -24.90
C ARG A 196 10.10 -15.84 -25.61
N VAL A 197 10.98 -15.05 -24.98
CA VAL A 197 12.32 -14.76 -25.48
C VAL A 197 13.31 -14.97 -24.34
N PRO A 198 14.20 -15.97 -24.44
CA PRO A 198 15.31 -16.10 -23.50
C PRO A 198 16.23 -14.89 -23.60
N VAL A 199 16.60 -14.35 -22.44
CA VAL A 199 17.60 -13.29 -22.31
C VAL A 199 18.94 -13.97 -22.03
N VAL A 200 19.96 -13.59 -22.78
CA VAL A 200 21.29 -14.22 -22.71
C VAL A 200 22.40 -13.17 -22.63
N ASP A 201 23.50 -13.54 -22.00
CA ASP A 201 24.74 -12.77 -22.02
C ASP A 201 25.56 -12.96 -23.33
N ASP A 202 26.72 -12.33 -23.39
CA ASP A 202 27.64 -12.41 -24.52
C ASP A 202 28.17 -13.86 -24.80
N GLU A 203 28.08 -14.76 -23.80
CA GLU A 203 28.52 -16.18 -23.89
C GLU A 203 27.34 -17.13 -24.17
N ASN A 204 26.13 -16.57 -24.47
CA ASN A 204 24.89 -17.31 -24.70
C ASN A 204 24.41 -18.08 -23.45
N LEU A 205 24.77 -17.63 -22.24
CA LEU A 205 24.27 -18.17 -21.01
C LEU A 205 22.91 -17.52 -20.69
N LEU A 206 21.96 -18.33 -20.21
CA LEU A 206 20.64 -17.83 -19.82
C LEU A 206 20.75 -16.91 -18.61
N VAL A 207 20.34 -15.65 -18.76
CA VAL A 207 20.24 -14.63 -17.72
C VAL A 207 18.80 -14.51 -17.23
N GLY A 208 17.84 -14.74 -18.13
CA GLY A 208 16.42 -14.66 -17.78
C GLY A 208 15.49 -14.96 -18.94
N LEU A 209 14.21 -14.65 -18.76
CA LEU A 209 13.16 -14.90 -19.74
C LEU A 209 12.19 -13.72 -19.80
N VAL A 210 11.96 -13.16 -20.98
CA VAL A 210 10.84 -12.22 -21.22
C VAL A 210 9.65 -12.97 -21.78
N THR A 211 8.44 -12.62 -21.31
CA THR A 211 7.20 -13.20 -21.80
C THR A 211 6.25 -12.12 -22.37
N MET A 212 5.49 -12.48 -23.39
CA MET A 212 4.45 -11.61 -23.95
C MET A 212 3.42 -11.22 -22.89
N GLN A 213 3.07 -12.16 -22.00
CA GLN A 213 2.16 -11.93 -20.91
C GLN A 213 2.68 -10.84 -19.94
N GLY A 214 3.96 -10.89 -19.56
CA GLY A 214 4.57 -9.87 -18.71
C GLY A 214 4.57 -8.48 -19.36
N ILE A 215 4.86 -8.40 -20.67
CA ILE A 215 4.80 -7.13 -21.41
C ILE A 215 3.38 -6.56 -21.45
N LEU A 216 2.37 -7.40 -21.74
CA LEU A 216 0.97 -6.97 -21.80
C LEU A 216 0.48 -6.53 -20.43
N GLN A 217 0.84 -7.23 -19.37
CA GLN A 217 0.52 -6.86 -17.98
C GLN A 217 1.10 -5.49 -17.61
N ARG A 218 2.35 -5.18 -17.99
CA ARG A 218 2.93 -3.84 -17.80
C ARG A 218 2.18 -2.74 -18.55
N ARG A 219 1.62 -3.05 -19.73
CA ARG A 219 0.79 -2.09 -20.48
C ARG A 219 -0.60 -1.89 -19.89
N GLU A 220 -1.18 -2.92 -19.29
CA GLU A 220 -2.47 -2.86 -18.61
C GLU A 220 -2.41 -1.91 -17.40
N TYR A 221 -1.29 -1.94 -16.65
CA TYR A 221 -1.05 -1.09 -15.49
C TYR A 221 -0.15 0.11 -15.84
N SER A 222 -0.63 0.98 -16.77
CA SER A 222 0.11 2.18 -17.21
C SER A 222 0.30 3.20 -16.09
N GLU A 223 -0.60 3.24 -15.12
CA GLU A 223 -0.58 4.16 -13.97
C GLU A 223 0.14 3.57 -12.74
N ALA A 224 0.77 2.40 -12.90
CA ALA A 224 1.47 1.75 -11.80
C ALA A 224 2.61 2.63 -11.25
N VAL A 225 2.73 2.65 -9.93
CA VAL A 225 3.77 3.39 -9.22
C VAL A 225 5.08 2.59 -9.24
N ARG A 226 6.07 3.11 -9.98
CA ARG A 226 7.34 2.43 -10.25
C ARG A 226 8.54 3.28 -9.85
N ASP A 227 9.62 2.60 -9.51
CA ASP A 227 10.93 3.22 -9.32
C ASP A 227 11.64 3.48 -10.68
N ASP A 228 12.83 4.05 -10.63
CA ASP A 228 13.62 4.40 -11.82
C ASP A 228 14.07 3.16 -12.63
N ASP A 229 14.12 1.99 -11.99
CA ASP A 229 14.39 0.70 -12.64
C ASP A 229 13.11 0.06 -13.21
N GLY A 230 11.96 0.69 -13.04
CA GLY A 230 10.66 0.23 -13.53
C GLY A 230 10.03 -0.88 -12.67
N ARG A 231 10.53 -1.12 -11.45
CA ARG A 231 9.96 -2.06 -10.47
C ARG A 231 8.85 -1.37 -9.67
N LEU A 232 7.89 -2.14 -9.18
CA LEU A 232 6.82 -1.59 -8.33
C LEU A 232 7.38 -1.01 -7.03
N ARG A 233 6.83 0.13 -6.60
CA ARG A 233 7.21 0.76 -5.34
C ARG A 233 6.44 0.18 -4.17
N CYS A 234 7.11 0.07 -3.01
CA CYS A 234 6.49 -0.30 -1.73
C CYS A 234 7.06 0.49 -0.57
N GLY A 235 6.21 0.70 0.44
CA GLY A 235 6.63 1.15 1.76
C GLY A 235 6.80 -0.01 2.72
N VAL A 236 7.58 0.20 3.78
CA VAL A 236 7.82 -0.80 4.83
C VAL A 236 7.73 -0.11 6.20
N ALA A 237 6.96 -0.68 7.11
CA ALA A 237 6.91 -0.19 8.49
C ALA A 237 8.09 -0.72 9.31
N VAL A 238 8.70 0.16 10.07
CA VAL A 238 9.79 -0.14 11.01
C VAL A 238 9.54 0.56 12.35
N GLY A 239 10.04 -0.01 13.44
CA GLY A 239 10.01 0.64 14.74
C GLY A 239 11.06 1.75 14.84
N PRO A 240 10.87 2.72 15.75
CA PRO A 240 11.76 3.87 15.87
C PRO A 240 13.16 3.53 16.38
N PHE A 241 13.39 2.30 16.86
CA PHE A 241 14.67 1.84 17.41
C PHE A 241 15.21 0.62 16.66
N GLU A 242 14.66 0.32 15.46
CA GLU A 242 15.01 -0.86 14.67
C GLU A 242 15.91 -0.48 13.47
N THR A 243 17.07 0.18 13.74
CA THR A 243 17.99 0.64 12.70
C THR A 243 18.47 -0.50 11.79
N GLU A 244 18.85 -1.66 12.37
CA GLU A 244 19.27 -2.84 11.58
C GLU A 244 18.15 -3.36 10.65
N ARG A 245 16.89 -3.29 11.08
CA ARG A 245 15.73 -3.66 10.26
C ARG A 245 15.49 -2.64 9.15
N ALA A 246 15.68 -1.35 9.45
CA ALA A 246 15.55 -0.28 8.47
C ALA A 246 16.62 -0.40 7.37
N GLU A 247 17.87 -0.65 7.75
CA GLU A 247 18.97 -0.89 6.81
C GLU A 247 18.70 -2.12 5.92
N ALA A 248 18.22 -3.23 6.50
CA ALA A 248 17.88 -4.43 5.73
C ALA A 248 16.73 -4.19 4.74
N ALA A 249 15.72 -3.37 5.11
CA ALA A 249 14.63 -3.00 4.22
C ALA A 249 15.09 -2.11 3.07
N ASP A 250 15.97 -1.14 3.34
CA ASP A 250 16.59 -0.26 2.34
C ASP A 250 17.45 -1.07 1.35
N GLU A 251 18.33 -1.94 1.86
CA GLU A 251 19.14 -2.85 1.03
C GLU A 251 18.30 -3.79 0.15
N ALA A 252 17.13 -4.23 0.64
CA ALA A 252 16.17 -5.03 -0.13
C ALA A 252 15.41 -4.22 -1.19
N GLY A 253 15.53 -2.88 -1.19
CA GLY A 253 14.95 -1.97 -2.18
C GLY A 253 13.59 -1.39 -1.78
N ALA A 254 13.27 -1.28 -0.50
CA ALA A 254 12.12 -0.50 -0.04
C ALA A 254 12.26 0.97 -0.48
N ASP A 255 11.18 1.57 -0.99
CA ASP A 255 11.23 2.96 -1.47
C ASP A 255 10.98 3.97 -0.35
N ILE A 256 10.20 3.59 0.66
CA ILE A 256 9.85 4.43 1.81
C ILE A 256 9.85 3.59 3.09
N LEU A 257 10.49 4.07 4.12
CA LEU A 257 10.39 3.53 5.47
C LEU A 257 9.39 4.34 6.29
N PHE A 258 8.42 3.67 6.88
CA PHE A 258 7.44 4.28 7.77
C PHE A 258 7.81 3.98 9.21
N ILE A 259 8.31 4.99 9.93
CA ILE A 259 8.45 4.91 11.39
C ILE A 259 7.04 4.83 11.99
N ASP A 260 6.66 3.65 12.42
CA ASP A 260 5.29 3.38 12.86
C ASP A 260 5.21 3.12 14.35
N CYS A 261 4.76 4.14 15.09
CA CYS A 261 4.49 4.06 16.52
C CYS A 261 3.21 4.81 16.90
N ALA A 262 2.68 4.52 18.09
CA ALA A 262 1.43 5.10 18.55
C ALA A 262 1.52 6.62 18.79
N HIS A 263 2.73 7.15 19.09
CA HIS A 263 2.95 8.56 19.40
C HIS A 263 4.39 8.98 19.06
N ALA A 264 4.59 9.51 17.87
CA ALA A 264 5.91 9.91 17.41
C ALA A 264 6.43 11.24 18.01
N HIS A 265 5.57 12.03 18.65
CA HIS A 265 6.01 13.21 19.41
C HIS A 265 6.56 12.83 20.79
N ASN A 266 7.35 11.77 20.86
CA ASN A 266 8.17 11.35 21.98
C ASN A 266 9.63 11.60 21.60
N LEU A 267 10.39 12.31 22.43
CA LEU A 267 11.77 12.72 22.09
C LEU A 267 12.67 11.54 21.79
N ASN A 268 12.52 10.39 22.48
CA ASN A 268 13.30 9.20 22.15
C ASN A 268 12.93 8.65 20.75
N VAL A 269 11.66 8.73 20.35
CA VAL A 269 11.21 8.30 19.02
C VAL A 269 11.78 9.25 17.94
N ILE A 270 11.78 10.55 18.20
CA ILE A 270 12.35 11.56 17.28
C ILE A 270 13.85 11.29 17.08
N ASP A 271 14.58 11.03 18.18
CA ASP A 271 16.00 10.72 18.12
C ASP A 271 16.27 9.44 17.33
N GLY A 272 15.51 8.36 17.57
CA GLY A 272 15.65 7.11 16.84
C GLY A 272 15.23 7.23 15.35
N ALA A 273 14.17 7.95 15.06
CA ALA A 273 13.76 8.21 13.68
C ALA A 273 14.82 9.01 12.90
N ARG A 274 15.51 9.94 13.56
CA ARG A 274 16.62 10.70 12.97
C ARG A 274 17.84 9.79 12.71
N GLU A 275 18.16 8.89 13.63
CA GLU A 275 19.22 7.90 13.46
C GLU A 275 18.94 6.99 12.24
N ILE A 276 17.71 6.50 12.12
CA ILE A 276 17.30 5.72 10.95
C ILE A 276 17.44 6.54 9.66
N LYS A 277 16.96 7.79 9.64
CA LYS A 277 17.09 8.66 8.45
C LYS A 277 18.53 8.88 8.03
N GLU A 278 19.47 8.93 8.96
CA GLU A 278 20.90 9.08 8.69
C GLU A 278 21.55 7.78 8.17
N SER A 279 20.92 6.59 8.37
CA SER A 279 21.48 5.28 8.01
C SER A 279 20.96 4.71 6.69
N VAL A 280 19.91 5.28 6.08
CA VAL A 280 19.25 4.75 4.89
C VAL A 280 19.17 5.77 3.76
N ASP A 281 19.09 5.29 2.51
CA ASP A 281 18.87 6.12 1.32
C ASP A 281 17.36 6.31 1.03
N ALA A 282 16.51 5.35 1.42
CA ALA A 282 15.06 5.45 1.29
C ALA A 282 14.47 6.67 1.99
N ASP A 283 13.34 7.16 1.50
CA ASP A 283 12.59 8.21 2.19
C ASP A 283 12.04 7.70 3.53
N VAL A 284 12.02 8.58 4.55
CA VAL A 284 11.53 8.25 5.89
C VAL A 284 10.29 9.09 6.22
N VAL A 285 9.15 8.40 6.37
CA VAL A 285 7.88 8.95 6.84
C VAL A 285 7.74 8.68 8.33
N VAL A 286 7.50 9.72 9.12
CA VAL A 286 7.43 9.61 10.59
C VAL A 286 6.00 9.76 11.09
N GLY A 287 5.53 8.85 11.92
CA GLY A 287 4.20 8.90 12.53
C GLY A 287 4.00 7.88 13.68
N ASN A 288 2.86 8.03 14.42
CA ASN A 288 1.78 8.98 14.17
C ASN A 288 1.90 10.21 15.07
N ILE A 289 1.50 11.33 14.55
CA ILE A 289 1.38 12.58 15.31
C ILE A 289 -0.05 13.17 15.18
N GLY A 290 -0.35 14.23 15.92
CA GLY A 290 -1.67 14.88 15.85
C GLY A 290 -1.68 16.37 16.19
N THR A 291 -0.52 17.01 16.31
CA THR A 291 -0.40 18.43 16.74
C THR A 291 0.59 19.20 15.89
N ARG A 292 0.44 20.55 15.87
CA ARG A 292 1.36 21.48 15.22
C ARG A 292 2.79 21.35 15.76
N GLU A 293 2.93 21.30 17.07
CA GLU A 293 4.23 21.24 17.75
C GLU A 293 5.00 19.98 17.37
N ALA A 294 4.29 18.84 17.22
CA ALA A 294 4.92 17.62 16.73
C ALA A 294 5.43 17.73 15.30
N ALA A 295 4.70 18.44 14.43
CA ALA A 295 5.16 18.69 13.07
C ALA A 295 6.40 19.59 13.05
N GLU A 296 6.45 20.63 13.89
CA GLU A 296 7.59 21.55 13.99
C GLU A 296 8.90 20.82 14.36
N ASP A 297 8.80 19.76 15.17
CA ASP A 297 9.97 18.95 15.57
C ASP A 297 10.42 17.91 14.50
N LEU A 298 9.57 17.62 13.50
CA LEU A 298 9.83 16.57 12.50
C LEU A 298 10.21 17.10 11.11
N VAL A 299 9.70 18.26 10.70
CA VAL A 299 9.84 18.78 9.31
C VAL A 299 11.28 19.00 8.85
N ASP A 300 12.22 19.14 9.78
CA ASP A 300 13.62 19.40 9.45
C ASP A 300 14.33 18.16 8.89
N PHE A 301 13.84 16.93 9.16
CA PHE A 301 14.50 15.71 8.72
C PHE A 301 13.58 14.68 8.06
N ALA A 302 12.28 14.65 8.40
CA ALA A 302 11.34 13.70 7.81
C ALA A 302 11.06 14.02 6.33
N ASP A 303 10.86 12.99 5.53
CA ASP A 303 10.49 13.11 4.12
C ASP A 303 8.97 13.05 3.92
N GLY A 304 8.23 12.67 4.96
CA GLY A 304 6.78 12.71 5.05
C GLY A 304 6.33 12.57 6.49
N ILE A 305 5.11 12.99 6.79
CA ILE A 305 4.53 12.95 8.14
C ILE A 305 3.18 12.25 8.12
N LYS A 306 3.00 11.25 9.00
CA LYS A 306 1.76 10.48 9.12
C LYS A 306 0.96 10.94 10.34
N VAL A 307 -0.32 11.30 10.12
CA VAL A 307 -1.18 11.99 11.10
C VAL A 307 -2.37 11.13 11.49
N GLY A 308 -2.52 10.87 12.79
CA GLY A 308 -3.67 10.15 13.32
C GLY A 308 -3.42 9.56 14.69
N ILE A 309 -4.00 10.12 15.74
CA ILE A 309 -3.94 9.59 17.10
C ILE A 309 -5.34 9.09 17.49
N GLY A 310 -5.51 7.78 17.37
CA GLY A 310 -6.72 7.06 17.78
C GLY A 310 -7.96 7.20 16.88
N PRO A 311 -7.89 7.56 15.55
CA PRO A 311 -9.10 7.65 14.73
C PRO A 311 -9.55 6.31 14.13
N GLY A 312 -8.71 5.27 14.15
CA GLY A 312 -8.99 3.98 13.50
C GLY A 312 -10.21 3.26 14.10
N SER A 313 -10.97 2.55 13.25
CA SER A 313 -12.22 1.87 13.64
C SER A 313 -12.06 0.79 14.71
N ILE A 314 -10.87 0.17 14.78
CA ILE A 314 -10.51 -0.86 15.77
C ILE A 314 -9.50 -0.35 16.81
N CYS A 315 -9.20 0.95 16.79
CA CYS A 315 -8.33 1.59 17.77
C CYS A 315 -9.13 2.02 19.01
N THR A 316 -8.62 1.69 20.20
CA THR A 316 -9.22 2.07 21.48
C THR A 316 -8.36 3.04 22.28
N THR A 317 -7.29 3.58 21.69
CA THR A 317 -6.35 4.50 22.35
C THR A 317 -7.06 5.65 23.07
N ARG A 318 -8.04 6.30 22.40
CA ARG A 318 -8.78 7.43 22.99
C ARG A 318 -9.59 7.04 24.21
N VAL A 319 -10.07 5.80 24.28
CA VAL A 319 -10.86 5.29 25.42
C VAL A 319 -9.95 4.81 26.54
N VAL A 320 -8.83 4.15 26.19
CA VAL A 320 -7.90 3.55 27.15
C VAL A 320 -6.98 4.59 27.77
N SER A 321 -6.35 5.44 26.94
CA SER A 321 -5.38 6.45 27.39
C SER A 321 -6.01 7.82 27.68
N GLY A 322 -7.19 8.09 27.13
CA GLY A 322 -7.82 9.42 27.16
C GLY A 322 -7.17 10.44 26.22
N SER A 323 -6.21 10.03 25.40
CA SER A 323 -5.45 10.89 24.49
C SER A 323 -5.89 10.71 23.04
N GLY A 324 -5.88 11.80 22.24
CA GLY A 324 -6.24 11.78 20.86
C GLY A 324 -6.55 13.15 20.29
N MET A 325 -6.66 13.26 18.96
CA MET A 325 -7.04 14.48 18.26
C MET A 325 -8.06 14.14 17.16
N PRO A 326 -9.20 14.86 17.03
CA PRO A 326 -10.11 14.74 15.89
C PRO A 326 -9.40 15.01 14.57
N GLN A 327 -9.66 14.15 13.57
CA GLN A 327 -8.76 13.95 12.42
C GLN A 327 -8.66 15.18 11.50
N ILE A 328 -9.75 15.86 11.19
CA ILE A 328 -9.71 17.07 10.35
C ILE A 328 -8.83 18.15 10.99
N THR A 329 -9.00 18.38 12.29
CA THR A 329 -8.19 19.36 13.02
C THR A 329 -6.71 18.94 13.09
N ALA A 330 -6.44 17.65 13.35
CA ALA A 330 -5.06 17.14 13.39
C ALA A 330 -4.34 17.36 12.06
N VAL A 331 -4.98 16.94 10.95
CA VAL A 331 -4.43 17.09 9.60
C VAL A 331 -4.17 18.56 9.27
N SER A 332 -5.15 19.43 9.50
CA SER A 332 -5.00 20.88 9.19
C SER A 332 -3.86 21.53 9.96
N GLN A 333 -3.72 21.23 11.27
CA GLN A 333 -2.64 21.82 12.09
C GLN A 333 -1.25 21.33 11.66
N VAL A 334 -1.12 20.06 11.29
CA VAL A 334 0.15 19.49 10.81
C VAL A 334 0.47 20.02 9.42
N ALA A 335 -0.50 20.08 8.51
CA ALA A 335 -0.33 20.55 7.15
C ALA A 335 0.07 22.05 7.10
N ASP A 336 -0.42 22.87 8.02
CA ASP A 336 -0.01 24.28 8.16
C ASP A 336 1.51 24.45 8.36
N VAL A 337 2.16 23.48 9.02
CA VAL A 337 3.62 23.49 9.23
C VAL A 337 4.32 22.79 8.08
N ALA A 338 3.90 21.59 7.77
CA ALA A 338 4.56 20.72 6.79
C ALA A 338 4.62 21.33 5.39
N SER A 339 3.56 22.03 4.96
CA SER A 339 3.52 22.71 3.66
C SER A 339 4.56 23.85 3.52
N GLN A 340 5.00 24.46 4.62
CA GLN A 340 6.04 25.48 4.60
C GLN A 340 7.45 24.91 4.40
N HIS A 341 7.61 23.59 4.63
CA HIS A 341 8.86 22.84 4.53
C HIS A 341 8.87 21.85 3.36
N ASP A 342 7.84 21.87 2.52
CA ASP A 342 7.65 20.95 1.39
C ASP A 342 7.64 19.46 1.81
N VAL A 343 7.07 19.16 3.00
CA VAL A 343 6.94 17.82 3.54
C VAL A 343 5.51 17.32 3.35
N PRO A 344 5.28 16.22 2.61
CA PRO A 344 3.94 15.64 2.43
C PRO A 344 3.32 15.13 3.72
N VAL A 345 1.99 15.23 3.81
CA VAL A 345 1.19 14.82 4.97
C VAL A 345 0.28 13.66 4.57
N ILE A 346 0.31 12.58 5.34
CA ILE A 346 -0.54 11.41 5.18
C ILE A 346 -1.59 11.38 6.29
N ALA A 347 -2.87 11.43 5.94
CA ALA A 347 -3.95 11.28 6.91
C ALA A 347 -4.22 9.79 7.14
N ASP A 348 -3.95 9.29 8.36
CA ASP A 348 -4.04 7.88 8.73
C ASP A 348 -5.20 7.62 9.69
N GLY A 349 -6.16 6.81 9.21
CA GLY A 349 -7.27 6.29 10.01
C GLY A 349 -8.52 7.16 10.07
N GLY A 350 -9.64 6.53 10.45
CA GLY A 350 -10.96 7.15 10.58
C GLY A 350 -11.73 7.34 9.27
N ILE A 351 -11.15 6.98 8.14
CA ILE A 351 -11.72 7.12 6.81
C ILE A 351 -12.61 5.91 6.50
N ARG A 352 -13.89 6.15 6.24
CA ARG A 352 -14.91 5.12 5.96
C ARG A 352 -15.45 5.20 4.54
N TYR A 353 -15.46 6.40 3.97
CA TYR A 353 -16.01 6.73 2.66
C TYR A 353 -15.02 7.57 1.85
N SER A 354 -15.20 7.61 0.53
CA SER A 354 -14.45 8.51 -0.36
C SER A 354 -14.61 9.98 0.03
N GLY A 355 -15.78 10.36 0.58
CA GLY A 355 -16.02 11.68 1.14
C GLY A 355 -15.10 12.03 2.31
N ASP A 356 -14.73 11.06 3.17
CA ASP A 356 -13.77 11.29 4.25
C ASP A 356 -12.35 11.45 3.70
N ALA A 357 -11.99 10.65 2.68
CA ALA A 357 -10.69 10.74 2.00
C ALA A 357 -10.48 12.13 1.38
N ILE A 358 -11.44 12.60 0.58
CA ILE A 358 -11.31 13.92 -0.07
C ILE A 358 -11.37 15.09 0.92
N LYS A 359 -12.08 14.95 2.05
CA LYS A 359 -12.03 15.91 3.16
C LYS A 359 -10.65 15.95 3.82
N SER A 360 -9.95 14.80 3.92
CA SER A 360 -8.56 14.77 4.41
C SER A 360 -7.63 15.57 3.51
N ILE A 361 -7.75 15.40 2.18
CA ILE A 361 -6.99 16.16 1.19
C ILE A 361 -7.31 17.67 1.31
N ALA A 362 -8.60 18.02 1.41
CA ALA A 362 -9.02 19.41 1.61
C ALA A 362 -8.47 20.03 2.91
N ALA A 363 -8.28 19.22 3.95
CA ALA A 363 -7.68 19.65 5.21
C ALA A 363 -6.15 19.82 5.13
N GLY A 364 -5.53 19.48 4.00
CA GLY A 364 -4.12 19.68 3.73
C GLY A 364 -3.29 18.39 3.57
N ALA A 365 -3.88 17.20 3.74
CA ALA A 365 -3.18 15.95 3.47
C ALA A 365 -2.82 15.81 1.98
N ASP A 366 -1.71 15.15 1.69
CA ASP A 366 -1.26 14.82 0.33
C ASP A 366 -1.72 13.41 -0.06
N ALA A 367 -1.83 12.51 0.92
CA ALA A 367 -2.34 11.16 0.74
C ALA A 367 -3.15 10.70 1.96
N VAL A 368 -3.87 9.59 1.80
CA VAL A 368 -4.65 8.96 2.88
C VAL A 368 -4.22 7.52 3.07
N MET A 369 -4.10 7.08 4.32
CA MET A 369 -3.81 5.67 4.66
C MET A 369 -5.07 4.99 5.20
N LEU A 370 -5.37 3.81 4.66
CA LEU A 370 -6.60 3.06 4.96
C LEU A 370 -6.27 1.64 5.43
N GLY A 371 -6.82 1.26 6.59
CA GLY A 371 -6.77 -0.10 7.13
C GLY A 371 -8.09 -0.83 6.94
N SER A 372 -9.12 -0.44 7.69
CA SER A 372 -10.44 -1.11 7.69
C SER A 372 -11.11 -1.15 6.31
N TYR A 373 -10.87 -0.15 5.48
CA TYR A 373 -11.45 -0.08 4.14
C TYR A 373 -10.98 -1.24 3.26
N PHE A 374 -9.69 -1.58 3.32
CA PHE A 374 -9.07 -2.64 2.51
C PHE A 374 -8.98 -4.00 3.20
N ALA A 375 -9.17 -4.08 4.52
CA ALA A 375 -9.09 -5.35 5.25
C ALA A 375 -10.06 -6.44 4.75
N GLY A 376 -11.15 -6.04 4.07
CA GLY A 376 -12.15 -6.95 3.49
C GLY A 376 -11.85 -7.41 2.06
N THR A 377 -10.83 -6.89 1.39
CA THR A 377 -10.50 -7.23 0.00
C THR A 377 -9.82 -8.59 -0.12
N GLU A 378 -9.79 -9.13 -1.32
CA GLU A 378 -9.23 -10.44 -1.62
C GLU A 378 -7.72 -10.49 -1.30
N GLU A 379 -7.01 -9.43 -1.65
CA GLU A 379 -5.55 -9.28 -1.52
C GLU A 379 -5.07 -9.06 -0.08
N ALA A 380 -5.96 -8.69 0.83
CA ALA A 380 -5.58 -8.56 2.25
C ALA A 380 -5.27 -9.94 2.87
N PRO A 381 -4.23 -10.09 3.71
CA PRO A 381 -3.80 -11.39 4.25
C PRO A 381 -4.77 -11.97 5.30
N GLY A 382 -5.71 -11.20 5.81
CA GLY A 382 -6.68 -11.64 6.81
C GLY A 382 -7.47 -12.88 6.40
N ARG A 383 -7.63 -13.83 7.32
CA ARG A 383 -8.32 -15.12 7.06
C ARG A 383 -9.80 -14.92 6.76
N VAL A 384 -10.30 -15.61 5.73
CA VAL A 384 -11.74 -15.63 5.43
C VAL A 384 -12.47 -16.49 6.45
N VAL A 385 -13.51 -15.92 7.07
CA VAL A 385 -14.42 -16.60 8.01
C VAL A 385 -15.87 -16.47 7.54
N THR A 386 -16.68 -17.48 7.76
CA THR A 386 -18.10 -17.44 7.41
C THR A 386 -18.94 -17.27 8.67
N MET A 387 -19.72 -16.20 8.73
CA MET A 387 -20.67 -15.92 9.81
C MET A 387 -22.06 -15.67 9.24
N ASN A 388 -23.07 -16.37 9.76
CA ASN A 388 -24.46 -16.24 9.31
C ASN A 388 -24.66 -16.38 7.77
N GLY A 389 -23.82 -17.21 7.11
CA GLY A 389 -23.89 -17.42 5.67
C GLY A 389 -23.23 -16.33 4.82
N LYS A 390 -22.67 -15.30 5.41
CA LYS A 390 -21.89 -14.24 4.75
C LYS A 390 -20.38 -14.45 4.98
N LYS A 391 -19.55 -14.06 4.01
CA LYS A 391 -18.09 -14.09 4.13
C LYS A 391 -17.60 -12.81 4.81
N TYR A 392 -16.65 -12.99 5.68
CA TYR A 392 -15.92 -11.91 6.37
C TYR A 392 -14.43 -12.20 6.30
N LYS A 393 -13.59 -11.17 6.46
CA LYS A 393 -12.14 -11.32 6.68
C LYS A 393 -11.80 -10.92 8.12
N GLN A 394 -10.87 -11.65 8.71
CA GLN A 394 -10.31 -11.29 10.00
C GLN A 394 -9.58 -9.95 9.89
N TYR A 395 -9.81 -9.07 10.86
CA TYR A 395 -9.21 -7.76 10.92
C TYR A 395 -8.86 -7.44 12.36
N ARG A 396 -7.59 -7.07 12.63
CA ARG A 396 -7.15 -6.75 13.99
C ARG A 396 -6.33 -5.46 14.04
N GLY A 397 -6.50 -4.71 15.14
CA GLY A 397 -5.67 -3.55 15.44
C GLY A 397 -4.28 -3.97 15.86
N MET A 398 -3.26 -3.21 15.46
CA MET A 398 -1.87 -3.46 15.84
C MET A 398 -1.64 -3.34 17.36
N GLY A 399 -2.53 -2.65 18.10
CA GLY A 399 -2.58 -2.62 19.56
C GLY A 399 -3.50 -3.67 20.20
N SER A 400 -3.97 -4.69 19.45
CA SER A 400 -4.73 -5.81 20.01
C SER A 400 -3.80 -6.82 20.70
N VAL A 401 -4.33 -7.63 21.61
CA VAL A 401 -3.56 -8.66 22.31
C VAL A 401 -2.88 -9.62 21.33
N GLY A 402 -3.61 -10.04 20.26
CA GLY A 402 -3.07 -10.96 19.26
C GLY A 402 -1.92 -10.35 18.44
N ALA A 403 -2.01 -9.07 18.07
CA ALA A 403 -0.92 -8.40 17.36
C ALA A 403 0.31 -8.21 18.27
N MET A 404 0.09 -7.75 19.51
CA MET A 404 1.17 -7.54 20.50
C MET A 404 1.93 -8.83 20.83
N LYS A 405 1.25 -9.99 20.83
CA LYS A 405 1.90 -11.30 21.02
C LYS A 405 2.71 -11.78 19.82
N SER A 406 2.39 -11.30 18.63
CA SER A 406 3.08 -11.67 17.40
C SER A 406 4.33 -10.81 17.12
N GLY A 407 4.70 -9.83 17.99
CA GLY A 407 5.93 -9.07 17.90
C GLY A 407 5.79 -7.54 17.88
N ASP A 408 4.57 -6.97 17.92
CA ASP A 408 4.35 -5.51 17.81
C ASP A 408 4.16 -4.82 19.19
N GLY A 409 4.59 -5.45 20.29
CA GLY A 409 4.44 -4.91 21.64
C GLY A 409 5.18 -3.59 21.88
N ASP A 410 6.27 -3.35 21.17
CA ASP A 410 7.10 -2.14 21.26
C ASP A 410 6.49 -0.90 20.58
N ARG A 411 5.48 -1.05 19.70
CA ARG A 411 4.75 0.06 19.09
C ARG A 411 4.22 1.07 20.10
N TYR A 412 3.90 0.58 21.30
CA TYR A 412 3.39 1.40 22.40
C TYR A 412 4.50 1.78 23.42
N LEU A 413 5.77 1.56 23.09
CA LEU A 413 6.93 1.87 23.94
C LEU A 413 6.83 1.21 25.32
N LYS A 414 6.30 0.00 25.37
CA LYS A 414 6.16 -0.81 26.58
C LYS A 414 7.10 -2.00 26.51
N ASP A 415 7.76 -2.32 27.62
CA ASP A 415 8.54 -3.55 27.75
C ASP A 415 7.63 -4.78 27.51
N GLU A 416 8.16 -5.84 26.92
CA GLU A 416 7.41 -7.08 26.71
C GLU A 416 6.92 -7.63 28.07
N PRO A 417 5.60 -7.80 28.25
CA PRO A 417 5.06 -8.35 29.49
C PRO A 417 5.44 -9.83 29.64
N GLN A 418 5.70 -10.24 30.87
CA GLN A 418 6.03 -11.64 31.18
C GLN A 418 4.79 -12.56 31.21
N ASP A 419 3.61 -11.99 31.49
CA ASP A 419 2.33 -12.69 31.56
C ASP A 419 1.26 -12.05 30.65
N GLU A 420 0.34 -12.86 30.12
CA GLU A 420 -0.74 -12.40 29.23
C GLU A 420 -1.67 -11.35 29.86
N ASP A 421 -1.85 -11.39 31.15
CA ASP A 421 -2.71 -10.46 31.90
C ASP A 421 -2.08 -9.07 32.09
N GLU A 422 -0.79 -8.90 31.72
CA GLU A 422 -0.07 -7.62 31.84
C GLU A 422 -0.21 -6.73 30.60
N TYR A 423 -0.71 -7.28 29.46
CA TYR A 423 -0.96 -6.46 28.28
C TYR A 423 -2.07 -5.43 28.54
N VAL A 424 -1.83 -4.18 28.13
CA VAL A 424 -2.84 -3.11 28.10
C VAL A 424 -3.16 -2.80 26.64
N PRO A 425 -4.12 -3.50 26.03
CA PRO A 425 -4.42 -3.33 24.62
C PRO A 425 -5.08 -1.98 24.33
N GLU A 426 -4.68 -1.38 23.23
CA GLU A 426 -5.25 -0.15 22.67
C GLU A 426 -5.91 -0.41 21.30
N GLY A 427 -6.32 -1.64 21.04
CA GLY A 427 -7.00 -2.09 19.85
C GLY A 427 -7.79 -3.37 20.11
N VAL A 428 -8.71 -3.68 19.20
CA VAL A 428 -9.55 -4.88 19.25
C VAL A 428 -9.29 -5.78 18.03
N GLU A 429 -9.68 -7.06 18.17
CA GLU A 429 -9.78 -8.01 17.08
C GLU A 429 -11.23 -8.09 16.59
N ALA A 430 -11.44 -8.07 15.28
CA ALA A 430 -12.75 -8.00 14.66
C ALA A 430 -12.77 -8.78 13.33
N ALA A 431 -13.90 -8.74 12.65
CA ALA A 431 -14.05 -9.20 11.29
C ALA A 431 -14.77 -8.13 10.47
N THR A 432 -14.32 -7.93 9.23
CA THR A 432 -14.94 -7.00 8.28
C THR A 432 -15.62 -7.77 7.16
N PRO A 433 -16.72 -7.30 6.57
CA PRO A 433 -17.33 -7.95 5.40
C PRO A 433 -16.32 -8.15 4.27
N TYR A 434 -16.38 -9.30 3.61
CA TYR A 434 -15.61 -9.55 2.38
C TYR A 434 -16.15 -8.67 1.25
N LYS A 435 -15.27 -7.94 0.55
CA LYS A 435 -15.63 -6.91 -0.43
C LYS A 435 -15.26 -7.24 -1.88
N GLY A 436 -14.55 -8.34 -2.15
CA GLY A 436 -14.01 -8.67 -3.47
C GLY A 436 -12.62 -8.08 -3.70
N THR A 437 -12.29 -7.71 -4.94
CA THR A 437 -10.94 -7.27 -5.33
C THR A 437 -10.63 -5.85 -4.90
N LEU A 438 -9.36 -5.57 -4.61
CA LEU A 438 -8.85 -4.23 -4.34
C LEU A 438 -9.15 -3.26 -5.49
N GLU A 439 -8.98 -3.69 -6.74
CA GLU A 439 -9.24 -2.88 -7.93
C GLU A 439 -10.62 -2.24 -7.89
N SER A 440 -11.67 -3.03 -7.60
CA SER A 440 -13.04 -2.53 -7.50
C SER A 440 -13.20 -1.48 -6.39
N GLU A 441 -12.65 -1.74 -5.21
CA GLU A 441 -12.73 -0.83 -4.06
C GLU A 441 -11.96 0.46 -4.32
N LEU A 442 -10.76 0.37 -4.90
CA LEU A 442 -9.92 1.52 -5.22
C LEU A 442 -10.56 2.40 -6.29
N HIS A 443 -11.16 1.78 -7.32
CA HIS A 443 -11.92 2.50 -8.35
C HIS A 443 -13.08 3.33 -7.77
N GLN A 444 -13.87 2.74 -6.86
CA GLN A 444 -14.97 3.44 -6.19
C GLN A 444 -14.46 4.59 -5.31
N LEU A 445 -13.35 4.38 -4.62
CA LEU A 445 -12.77 5.39 -3.74
C LEU A 445 -12.20 6.56 -4.56
N ALA A 446 -11.42 6.28 -5.59
CA ALA A 446 -10.84 7.27 -6.49
C ALA A 446 -11.93 8.08 -7.22
N GLY A 447 -12.93 7.42 -7.80
CA GLY A 447 -14.06 8.08 -8.47
C GLY A 447 -14.86 8.98 -7.53
N GLY A 448 -15.04 8.57 -6.27
CA GLY A 448 -15.66 9.43 -5.26
C GLY A 448 -14.81 10.65 -4.88
N MET A 449 -13.48 10.53 -4.84
CA MET A 449 -12.57 11.65 -4.62
C MET A 449 -12.61 12.62 -5.82
N GLN A 450 -12.55 12.12 -7.05
CA GLN A 450 -12.67 12.91 -8.28
C GLN A 450 -14.01 13.66 -8.34
N SER A 451 -15.11 13.01 -7.95
CA SER A 451 -16.41 13.67 -7.81
C SER A 451 -16.35 14.87 -6.83
N GLY A 452 -15.69 14.70 -5.68
CA GLY A 452 -15.47 15.78 -4.72
C GLY A 452 -14.66 16.94 -5.30
N MET A 453 -13.61 16.66 -6.09
CA MET A 453 -12.82 17.65 -6.81
C MET A 453 -13.70 18.41 -7.83
N GLY A 454 -14.52 17.70 -8.58
CA GLY A 454 -15.49 18.29 -9.52
C GLY A 454 -16.44 19.28 -8.84
N TYR A 455 -17.01 18.94 -7.68
CA TYR A 455 -17.90 19.84 -6.93
C TYR A 455 -17.22 21.12 -6.43
N VAL A 456 -15.93 21.08 -6.13
CA VAL A 456 -15.14 22.24 -5.65
C VAL A 456 -14.50 22.99 -6.83
N GLY A 457 -14.27 22.30 -7.96
CA GLY A 457 -13.69 22.85 -9.18
C GLY A 457 -12.16 22.94 -9.15
N GLY A 458 -11.47 22.01 -8.48
CA GLY A 458 -10.03 21.85 -8.54
C GLY A 458 -9.68 20.68 -9.47
N GLY A 459 -8.92 20.92 -10.54
CA GLY A 459 -8.52 19.90 -11.51
C GLY A 459 -7.34 19.05 -11.06
N THR A 460 -6.56 19.54 -10.12
CA THR A 460 -5.41 18.85 -9.50
C THR A 460 -5.52 18.91 -7.98
N ILE A 461 -4.78 18.06 -7.26
CA ILE A 461 -4.76 18.09 -5.79
C ILE A 461 -4.35 19.44 -5.22
N PRO A 462 -3.28 20.13 -5.71
CA PRO A 462 -2.95 21.48 -5.24
C PRO A 462 -4.07 22.49 -5.48
N GLU A 463 -4.65 22.55 -6.68
CA GLU A 463 -5.78 23.43 -6.99
C GLU A 463 -7.01 23.15 -6.11
N PHE A 464 -7.27 21.87 -5.86
CA PHE A 464 -8.38 21.44 -5.01
C PHE A 464 -8.16 21.90 -3.56
N LYS A 465 -6.97 21.74 -2.99
CA LYS A 465 -6.61 22.24 -1.66
C LYS A 465 -6.83 23.75 -1.55
N ASP A 466 -6.33 24.52 -2.50
CA ASP A 466 -6.46 25.97 -2.52
C ASP A 466 -7.92 26.46 -2.62
N ARG A 467 -8.74 25.71 -3.35
CA ARG A 467 -10.15 26.09 -3.56
C ARG A 467 -11.08 25.58 -2.48
N SER A 468 -10.67 24.59 -1.70
CA SER A 468 -11.54 23.92 -0.71
C SER A 468 -11.94 24.87 0.42
N GLU A 469 -13.21 24.79 0.82
CA GLU A 469 -13.76 25.45 2.00
C GLU A 469 -14.67 24.48 2.73
N PHE A 470 -14.54 24.43 4.05
CA PHE A 470 -15.44 23.64 4.89
C PHE A 470 -16.62 24.44 5.37
N VAL A 471 -17.77 23.75 5.49
CA VAL A 471 -18.91 24.21 6.27
C VAL A 471 -19.14 23.24 7.42
N ARG A 472 -19.45 23.78 8.57
CA ARG A 472 -19.77 22.95 9.74
C ARG A 472 -21.19 22.40 9.62
N VAL A 473 -21.37 21.12 9.99
CA VAL A 473 -22.62 20.40 9.93
C VAL A 473 -23.16 20.15 11.33
N SER A 474 -24.47 20.32 11.53
CA SER A 474 -25.13 19.90 12.76
C SER A 474 -25.46 18.40 12.74
N ALA A 475 -25.78 17.81 13.88
CA ALA A 475 -26.22 16.42 13.96
C ALA A 475 -27.43 16.12 13.03
N ALA A 476 -28.32 17.10 12.82
CA ALA A 476 -29.43 16.98 11.88
C ALA A 476 -28.95 16.98 10.43
N GLY A 477 -27.98 17.82 10.07
CA GLY A 477 -27.37 17.83 8.72
C GLY A 477 -26.56 16.58 8.45
N GLN A 478 -25.94 15.98 9.47
CA GLN A 478 -25.27 14.69 9.32
C GLN A 478 -26.28 13.57 9.01
N ALA A 479 -27.40 13.50 9.71
CA ALA A 479 -28.47 12.54 9.43
C ALA A 479 -29.04 12.74 8.01
N GLU A 480 -29.15 14.00 7.52
CA GLU A 480 -29.57 14.33 6.15
C GLU A 480 -28.55 13.85 5.10
N SER A 481 -27.27 13.69 5.46
CA SER A 481 -26.20 13.26 4.54
C SER A 481 -26.26 11.76 4.20
N HIS A 482 -26.98 10.96 4.97
CA HIS A 482 -27.18 9.52 4.72
C HIS A 482 -28.55 9.27 4.09
N ALA A 483 -28.69 8.12 3.41
CA ALA A 483 -30.01 7.68 2.93
C ALA A 483 -30.97 7.58 4.12
N HIS A 484 -32.08 8.33 4.07
CA HIS A 484 -33.04 8.41 5.18
C HIS A 484 -34.49 8.31 4.64
N ASP A 485 -35.40 7.88 5.48
CA ASP A 485 -36.84 7.69 5.15
C ASP A 485 -37.09 6.73 3.96
N VAL A 486 -36.16 5.82 3.66
CA VAL A 486 -36.26 4.83 2.60
C VAL A 486 -35.82 3.45 3.09
N VAL A 487 -36.27 2.41 2.39
CA VAL A 487 -35.72 1.06 2.54
C VAL A 487 -34.79 0.82 1.37
N ILE A 488 -33.52 0.53 1.66
CA ILE A 488 -32.53 0.22 0.61
C ILE A 488 -32.90 -1.15 0.06
N THR A 489 -33.15 -1.23 -1.25
CA THR A 489 -33.53 -2.46 -1.97
C THR A 489 -32.38 -3.02 -2.81
N ASP A 490 -31.36 -2.19 -3.08
CA ASP A 490 -30.16 -2.52 -3.82
C ASP A 490 -28.99 -1.73 -3.23
N GLU A 491 -27.95 -2.42 -2.80
CA GLU A 491 -26.79 -1.80 -2.14
C GLU A 491 -25.87 -1.15 -3.18
N ALA A 492 -25.54 0.13 -2.96
CA ALA A 492 -24.53 0.78 -3.79
C ALA A 492 -23.13 0.29 -3.39
N PRO A 493 -22.21 0.04 -4.34
CA PRO A 493 -20.89 -0.52 -4.05
C PRO A 493 -20.03 0.40 -3.16
N ASN A 494 -20.31 1.69 -3.14
CA ASN A 494 -19.57 2.73 -2.40
C ASN A 494 -20.32 3.28 -1.17
N TYR A 495 -21.45 2.66 -0.78
CA TYR A 495 -22.23 3.12 0.37
C TYR A 495 -22.76 1.93 1.17
N SER A 496 -22.40 1.89 2.44
CA SER A 496 -22.99 0.99 3.44
C SER A 496 -23.47 1.84 4.62
N PRO A 497 -24.71 1.65 5.10
CA PRO A 497 -25.20 2.34 6.30
C PRO A 497 -24.31 2.00 7.51
N ALA A 498 -24.09 2.99 8.40
CA ALA A 498 -23.22 2.84 9.55
C ALA A 498 -23.77 1.91 10.67
N ASP A 499 -25.01 1.44 10.59
CA ASP A 499 -25.73 0.72 11.65
C ASP A 499 -26.18 -0.71 11.28
N GLU A 500 -25.56 -1.38 10.29
CA GLU A 500 -25.85 -2.81 10.01
C GLU A 500 -24.69 -3.77 10.34
#